data_f21691da06c4b0f01cc886600f21eb58
#
_entry.id   f21691da06c4b0f01cc886600f21eb58
#
_cell.length_a   1.000
_cell.length_b   1.000
_cell.length_c   1.000
_cell.angle_alpha   90.00
_cell.angle_beta   90.00
_cell.angle_gamma   90.00
#
_symmetry.space_group_name_H-M   'P 1'
#
loop_
_entity.id
_entity.type
_entity.pdbx_description
1 polymer ?
#
loop_
_entity_poly.entity_id
_entity_poly.type
_entity_poly.pdbx_seq_one_letter_code
_entity_poly.pdbx_strand_id
1 'polypeptide(L)'
;MSSSHWIKKVFFDRKDSDVFTHSTTYLDNAFCDKAYHRRMQRRKKLDPQGYAVYALGEWGETGANVLYNWEVRDNDGNPEKYDSAAIGQDFGFNHANAILTVGFKDGDVYVLNEMYVREKDTRELIELARERGISRRITMYCDSAEPDRIRTWRTAGYRAVPVSKEKGSIMAQIDYLKSRRIYIDSKCSNLIRELRGWRWQQDSRSGEYYDEPAPGEDDAIAALRYAIEGERKSRRVRSVKL
;
A
#
# COMPACT_ATOMS: atom_id res chain seq x y z
N MET A 1 -6.14 0.50 19.62
CA MET A 1 -4.71 0.57 20.01
C MET A 1 -3.91 -0.26 19.04
N SER A 2 -2.71 0.20 18.66
CA SER A 2 -1.82 -0.52 17.74
C SER A 2 -1.46 -1.92 18.24
N SER A 3 -1.31 -2.87 17.31
CA SER A 3 -0.81 -4.21 17.62
C SER A 3 0.62 -4.20 18.19
N SER A 4 1.36 -3.12 17.99
CA SER A 4 2.70 -2.90 18.58
C SER A 4 2.69 -2.23 19.94
N HIS A 5 1.52 -1.88 20.48
CA HIS A 5 1.40 -1.13 21.73
C HIS A 5 1.98 -1.93 22.90
N TRP A 6 2.69 -1.25 23.80
CA TRP A 6 3.36 -1.89 24.94
C TRP A 6 2.41 -2.69 25.87
N ILE A 7 1.17 -2.21 26.05
CA ILE A 7 0.14 -2.93 26.85
C ILE A 7 -0.11 -4.32 26.24
N LYS A 8 -0.25 -4.40 24.90
CA LYS A 8 -0.43 -5.69 24.23
C LYS A 8 0.74 -6.61 24.53
N LYS A 9 1.97 -6.13 24.33
CA LYS A 9 3.19 -6.92 24.53
C LYS A 9 3.37 -7.38 25.98
N VAL A 10 3.03 -6.53 26.95
CA VAL A 10 3.25 -6.81 28.36
C VAL A 10 2.13 -7.67 28.95
N PHE A 11 0.86 -7.38 28.63
CA PHE A 11 -0.29 -7.97 29.33
C PHE A 11 -1.05 -9.00 28.50
N PHE A 12 -0.97 -8.98 27.18
CA PHE A 12 -1.71 -9.90 26.31
C PHE A 12 -0.84 -10.94 25.62
N ASP A 13 0.37 -10.57 25.20
CA ASP A 13 1.26 -11.49 24.49
C ASP A 13 2.11 -12.34 25.45
N ARG A 14 2.30 -11.89 26.70
CA ARG A 14 2.97 -12.65 27.76
C ARG A 14 1.95 -13.41 28.59
N LYS A 15 2.23 -14.70 28.81
CA LYS A 15 1.49 -15.48 29.80
C LYS A 15 2.11 -15.21 31.18
N ASP A 16 1.38 -14.50 32.02
CA ASP A 16 1.77 -14.19 33.37
C ASP A 16 0.63 -14.65 34.29
N SER A 17 0.95 -15.39 35.35
CA SER A 17 -0.03 -15.93 36.32
C SER A 17 -0.77 -14.84 37.11
N ASP A 18 -0.14 -13.68 37.26
CA ASP A 18 -0.67 -12.54 38.00
C ASP A 18 -1.47 -11.57 37.13
N VAL A 19 -1.59 -11.88 35.82
CA VAL A 19 -2.31 -11.05 34.84
C VAL A 19 -3.53 -11.79 34.31
N PHE A 20 -4.71 -11.23 34.59
CA PHE A 20 -5.96 -11.67 33.98
C PHE A 20 -6.34 -10.71 32.85
N THR A 21 -6.48 -11.23 31.63
CA THR A 21 -6.98 -10.49 30.48
C THR A 21 -8.34 -11.02 30.06
N HIS A 22 -9.28 -10.12 29.79
CA HIS A 22 -10.61 -10.46 29.34
C HIS A 22 -10.98 -9.58 28.13
N SER A 23 -11.56 -10.20 27.10
CA SER A 23 -12.05 -9.50 25.91
C SER A 23 -13.57 -9.60 25.86
N THR A 24 -14.23 -8.46 25.71
CA THR A 24 -15.67 -8.36 25.46
C THR A 24 -15.92 -7.54 24.22
N THR A 25 -16.99 -7.87 23.53
CA THR A 25 -17.44 -7.21 22.32
C THR A 25 -18.88 -6.70 22.48
N TYR A 26 -19.37 -5.93 21.54
CA TYR A 26 -20.78 -5.53 21.53
C TYR A 26 -21.75 -6.73 21.38
N LEU A 27 -21.25 -7.87 20.89
CA LEU A 27 -22.04 -9.09 20.74
C LEU A 27 -22.31 -9.76 22.10
N ASP A 28 -21.44 -9.53 23.08
CA ASP A 28 -21.56 -10.05 24.45
C ASP A 28 -22.45 -9.17 25.32
N ASN A 29 -22.83 -7.97 24.83
CA ASN A 29 -23.66 -7.01 25.56
C ASN A 29 -25.14 -7.16 25.17
N ALA A 30 -25.91 -7.84 26.01
CA ALA A 30 -27.35 -8.04 25.82
C ALA A 30 -28.18 -6.74 25.79
N PHE A 31 -27.62 -5.62 26.26
CA PHE A 31 -28.31 -4.32 26.31
C PHE A 31 -28.04 -3.45 25.08
N CYS A 32 -27.20 -3.91 24.14
CA CYS A 32 -27.01 -3.18 22.87
C CYS A 32 -28.31 -3.16 22.05
N ASP A 33 -28.72 -1.97 21.65
CA ASP A 33 -29.92 -1.80 20.84
C ASP A 33 -29.75 -2.28 19.39
N LYS A 34 -30.89 -2.49 18.70
CA LYS A 34 -30.90 -2.93 17.30
C LYS A 34 -30.26 -1.89 16.36
N ALA A 35 -30.30 -0.61 16.71
CA ALA A 35 -29.71 0.46 15.88
C ALA A 35 -28.17 0.39 15.96
N TYR A 36 -27.63 0.11 17.14
CA TYR A 36 -26.18 -0.11 17.31
C TYR A 36 -25.71 -1.32 16.49
N HIS A 37 -26.42 -2.45 16.58
CA HIS A 37 -26.11 -3.64 15.78
C HIS A 37 -26.12 -3.35 14.26
N ARG A 38 -27.15 -2.66 13.75
CA ARG A 38 -27.19 -2.26 12.33
C ARG A 38 -26.02 -1.36 11.95
N ARG A 39 -25.64 -0.42 12.82
CA ARG A 39 -24.47 0.45 12.59
C ARG A 39 -23.17 -0.33 12.54
N MET A 40 -22.98 -1.31 13.41
CA MET A 40 -21.80 -2.18 13.39
C MET A 40 -21.78 -3.09 12.16
N GLN A 41 -22.90 -3.64 11.73
CA GLN A 41 -22.98 -4.42 10.50
C GLN A 41 -22.69 -3.58 9.24
N ARG A 42 -23.15 -2.32 9.22
CA ARG A 42 -22.79 -1.38 8.15
C ARG A 42 -21.30 -1.09 8.16
N ARG A 43 -20.71 -0.86 9.34
CA ARG A 43 -19.27 -0.64 9.50
C ARG A 43 -18.46 -1.84 9.02
N LYS A 44 -18.87 -3.06 9.34
CA LYS A 44 -18.22 -4.29 8.86
C LYS A 44 -18.05 -4.34 7.35
N LYS A 45 -19.02 -3.80 6.60
CA LYS A 45 -18.98 -3.75 5.13
C LYS A 45 -18.13 -2.60 4.58
N LEU A 46 -18.14 -1.45 5.25
CA LEU A 46 -17.52 -0.22 4.76
C LEU A 46 -16.10 -0.02 5.30
N ASP A 47 -15.82 -0.51 6.50
CA ASP A 47 -14.57 -0.35 7.23
C ASP A 47 -14.30 -1.62 8.05
N PRO A 48 -13.87 -2.74 7.42
CA PRO A 48 -13.63 -4.00 8.12
C PRO A 48 -12.60 -3.89 9.24
N GLN A 49 -11.55 -3.09 9.05
CA GLN A 49 -10.52 -2.85 10.08
C GLN A 49 -11.08 -2.08 11.27
N GLY A 50 -11.79 -1.00 11.01
CA GLY A 50 -12.47 -0.28 12.08
C GLY A 50 -13.51 -1.14 12.80
N TYR A 51 -14.20 -2.03 12.09
CA TYR A 51 -15.07 -3.01 12.72
C TYR A 51 -14.30 -3.96 13.64
N ALA A 52 -13.18 -4.51 13.20
CA ALA A 52 -12.34 -5.39 14.00
C ALA A 52 -11.90 -4.73 15.32
N VAL A 53 -11.47 -3.48 15.26
CA VAL A 53 -11.01 -2.76 16.45
C VAL A 53 -12.16 -2.25 17.33
N TYR A 54 -13.15 -1.56 16.76
CA TYR A 54 -14.21 -0.90 17.55
C TYR A 54 -15.34 -1.83 17.94
N ALA A 55 -15.61 -2.85 17.14
CA ALA A 55 -16.70 -3.77 17.41
C ALA A 55 -16.24 -5.08 18.06
N LEU A 56 -15.08 -5.60 17.63
CA LEU A 56 -14.55 -6.87 18.13
C LEU A 56 -13.43 -6.69 19.18
N GLY A 57 -12.99 -5.47 19.45
CA GLY A 57 -11.93 -5.19 20.42
C GLY A 57 -10.55 -5.71 20.00
N GLU A 58 -10.34 -5.96 18.70
CA GLU A 58 -9.06 -6.43 18.20
C GLU A 58 -7.98 -5.34 18.28
N TRP A 59 -6.74 -5.79 18.41
CA TRP A 59 -5.60 -4.88 18.34
C TRP A 59 -5.38 -4.47 16.90
N GLY A 60 -5.51 -3.19 16.62
CA GLY A 60 -5.34 -2.61 15.31
C GLY A 60 -5.37 -1.09 15.37
N GLU A 61 -5.02 -0.46 14.27
CA GLU A 61 -5.09 0.99 14.15
C GLU A 61 -6.29 1.36 13.29
N THR A 62 -7.11 2.28 13.77
CA THR A 62 -8.37 2.67 13.13
C THR A 62 -8.35 4.10 12.68
N GLY A 63 -8.94 4.36 11.51
CA GLY A 63 -9.21 5.71 11.01
C GLY A 63 -8.00 6.47 10.47
N ALA A 64 -6.80 6.08 10.90
CA ALA A 64 -5.55 6.73 10.50
C ALA A 64 -4.93 6.13 9.23
N ASN A 65 -5.26 4.88 8.86
CA ASN A 65 -4.64 4.22 7.71
C ASN A 65 -5.09 4.83 6.40
N VAL A 66 -4.14 5.14 5.53
CA VAL A 66 -4.42 5.64 4.19
C VAL A 66 -5.06 4.55 3.32
N LEU A 67 -4.53 3.31 3.38
CA LEU A 67 -5.11 2.14 2.71
C LEU A 67 -5.40 1.03 3.72
N TYR A 68 -6.55 0.37 3.54
CA TYR A 68 -7.02 -0.75 4.38
C TYR A 68 -7.56 -1.92 3.55
N ASN A 69 -7.68 -1.78 2.23
CA ASN A 69 -8.28 -2.70 1.28
C ASN A 69 -7.23 -3.61 0.61
N TRP A 70 -6.26 -4.08 1.39
CA TRP A 70 -5.20 -4.96 0.92
C TRP A 70 -5.05 -6.20 1.79
N GLU A 71 -4.56 -7.26 1.19
CA GLU A 71 -4.25 -8.52 1.87
C GLU A 71 -2.94 -9.13 1.34
N VAL A 72 -2.26 -9.87 2.20
CA VAL A 72 -1.05 -10.61 1.85
C VAL A 72 -1.44 -12.01 1.40
N ARG A 73 -0.96 -12.41 0.24
CA ARG A 73 -1.10 -13.78 -0.27
C ARG A 73 0.02 -14.10 -1.24
N ASP A 74 0.25 -15.37 -1.52
CA ASP A 74 1.18 -15.77 -2.57
C ASP A 74 0.53 -15.51 -3.92
N ASN A 75 1.11 -14.59 -4.69
CA ASN A 75 0.69 -14.25 -6.04
C ASN A 75 1.50 -15.06 -7.06
N ASP A 76 0.93 -15.30 -8.24
CA ASP A 76 1.75 -15.78 -9.35
C ASP A 76 2.68 -14.66 -9.82
N GLY A 77 3.98 -14.87 -9.68
CA GLY A 77 5.00 -13.87 -10.01
C GLY A 77 5.16 -13.60 -11.52
N ASN A 78 4.46 -14.36 -12.40
CA ASN A 78 4.54 -14.16 -13.85
C ASN A 78 3.57 -13.05 -14.30
N PRO A 79 4.07 -11.87 -14.74
CA PRO A 79 3.22 -10.77 -15.18
C PRO A 79 2.33 -11.09 -16.39
N GLU A 80 2.67 -12.10 -17.19
CA GLU A 80 1.90 -12.49 -18.38
C GLU A 80 0.56 -13.17 -18.05
N LYS A 81 0.34 -13.54 -16.78
CA LYS A 81 -0.93 -14.12 -16.29
C LYS A 81 -1.97 -13.07 -15.89
N TYR A 82 -1.65 -11.81 -16.04
CA TYR A 82 -2.51 -10.68 -15.72
C TYR A 82 -2.94 -9.97 -17.01
N ASP A 83 -4.08 -9.27 -16.97
CA ASP A 83 -4.64 -8.55 -18.12
C ASP A 83 -3.70 -7.45 -18.62
N SER A 84 -2.99 -6.84 -17.69
CA SER A 84 -1.90 -5.89 -17.93
C SER A 84 -0.92 -5.89 -16.75
N ALA A 85 0.27 -5.36 -16.99
CA ALA A 85 1.28 -5.20 -15.96
C ALA A 85 2.05 -3.89 -16.12
N ALA A 86 2.53 -3.35 -15.01
CA ALA A 86 3.38 -2.16 -14.96
C ALA A 86 4.46 -2.33 -13.91
N ILE A 87 5.53 -1.57 -14.05
CA ILE A 87 6.57 -1.43 -13.04
C ILE A 87 6.52 0.00 -12.52
N GLY A 88 6.59 0.17 -11.21
CA GLY A 88 6.79 1.46 -10.57
C GLY A 88 8.17 1.54 -9.96
N GLN A 89 8.82 2.70 -10.11
CA GLN A 89 10.12 2.93 -9.52
C GLN A 89 10.16 4.28 -8.82
N ASP A 90 10.48 4.24 -7.54
CA ASP A 90 10.88 5.40 -6.77
C ASP A 90 12.39 5.42 -6.59
N PHE A 91 13.01 6.57 -6.89
CA PHE A 91 14.45 6.72 -6.82
C PHE A 91 14.87 7.23 -5.44
N GLY A 92 15.79 6.55 -4.80
CA GLY A 92 16.47 7.01 -3.61
C GLY A 92 17.98 6.75 -3.70
N PHE A 93 18.73 7.32 -2.75
CA PHE A 93 20.12 6.96 -2.47
C PHE A 93 20.24 6.77 -0.95
N ASN A 94 20.07 7.81 -0.16
CA ASN A 94 19.97 7.71 1.29
C ASN A 94 18.64 7.04 1.73
N HIS A 95 17.55 7.33 1.02
CA HIS A 95 16.30 6.56 1.07
C HIS A 95 16.42 5.31 0.19
N ALA A 96 15.43 4.43 0.25
CA ALA A 96 15.47 3.23 -0.56
C ALA A 96 15.15 3.52 -2.03
N ASN A 97 15.83 2.82 -2.94
CA ASN A 97 15.33 2.65 -4.28
C ASN A 97 14.31 1.51 -4.25
N ALA A 98 13.06 1.81 -4.57
CA ALA A 98 11.99 0.83 -4.60
C ALA A 98 11.52 0.58 -6.03
N ILE A 99 11.49 -0.69 -6.44
CA ILE A 99 10.93 -1.11 -7.72
C ILE A 99 9.90 -2.20 -7.45
N LEU A 100 8.66 -1.96 -7.89
CA LEU A 100 7.57 -2.92 -7.77
C LEU A 100 7.10 -3.35 -9.15
N THR A 101 6.90 -4.67 -9.33
CA THR A 101 6.15 -5.21 -10.47
C THR A 101 4.71 -5.44 -10.05
N VAL A 102 3.78 -4.85 -10.79
CA VAL A 102 2.36 -4.86 -10.46
C VAL A 102 1.57 -5.40 -11.64
N GLY A 103 0.73 -6.40 -11.40
CA GLY A 103 -0.25 -6.94 -12.34
C GLY A 103 -1.64 -6.38 -12.07
N PHE A 104 -2.45 -6.31 -13.11
CA PHE A 104 -3.86 -5.90 -13.03
C PHE A 104 -4.72 -6.99 -13.64
N LYS A 105 -5.74 -7.43 -12.92
CA LYS A 105 -6.67 -8.46 -13.39
C LYS A 105 -8.04 -8.26 -12.75
N ASP A 106 -9.10 -8.38 -13.55
CA ASP A 106 -10.50 -8.26 -13.10
C ASP A 106 -10.79 -6.96 -12.34
N GLY A 107 -9.99 -5.91 -12.59
CA GLY A 107 -10.12 -4.63 -11.92
C GLY A 107 -9.35 -4.50 -10.60
N ASP A 108 -8.74 -5.57 -10.10
CA ASP A 108 -7.94 -5.61 -8.89
C ASP A 108 -6.44 -5.40 -9.17
N VAL A 109 -5.68 -5.12 -8.12
CA VAL A 109 -4.24 -4.81 -8.16
C VAL A 109 -3.47 -5.93 -7.47
N TYR A 110 -2.43 -6.43 -8.12
CA TYR A 110 -1.58 -7.52 -7.64
C TYR A 110 -0.13 -7.08 -7.61
N VAL A 111 0.47 -6.95 -6.43
CA VAL A 111 1.90 -6.67 -6.32
C VAL A 111 2.63 -8.01 -6.34
N LEU A 112 3.45 -8.21 -7.38
CA LEU A 112 4.05 -9.50 -7.71
C LEU A 112 5.48 -9.64 -7.22
N ASN A 113 6.23 -8.54 -7.23
CA ASN A 113 7.64 -8.55 -6.90
C ASN A 113 8.08 -7.18 -6.38
N GLU A 114 9.07 -7.21 -5.49
CA GLU A 114 9.68 -6.04 -4.87
C GLU A 114 11.21 -6.12 -4.98
N MET A 115 11.83 -5.04 -5.44
CA MET A 115 13.24 -4.78 -5.25
C MET A 115 13.37 -3.50 -4.40
N TYR A 116 13.93 -3.64 -3.21
CA TYR A 116 14.07 -2.57 -2.23
C TYR A 116 15.51 -2.54 -1.73
N VAL A 117 16.28 -1.52 -2.13
CA VAL A 117 17.71 -1.43 -1.84
C VAL A 117 18.12 0.01 -1.54
N ARG A 118 19.15 0.20 -0.73
CA ARG A 118 19.72 1.50 -0.39
C ARG A 118 21.17 1.58 -0.90
N GLU A 119 21.70 2.79 -0.98
CA GLU A 119 23.10 3.06 -1.28
C GLU A 119 23.58 2.44 -2.62
N LYS A 120 22.69 2.44 -3.62
CA LYS A 120 22.97 1.96 -4.96
C LYS A 120 22.85 3.08 -5.98
N ASP A 121 23.84 3.22 -6.83
CA ASP A 121 23.74 4.09 -7.98
C ASP A 121 22.83 3.49 -9.07
N THR A 122 22.53 4.27 -10.12
CA THR A 122 21.61 3.83 -11.16
C THR A 122 22.16 2.66 -11.98
N ARG A 123 23.47 2.51 -12.13
CA ARG A 123 24.09 1.40 -12.88
C ARG A 123 23.98 0.12 -12.09
N GLU A 124 24.36 0.16 -10.81
CA GLU A 124 24.20 -0.97 -9.88
C GLU A 124 22.74 -1.45 -9.79
N LEU A 125 21.78 -0.50 -9.75
CA LEU A 125 20.35 -0.83 -9.77
C LEU A 125 19.94 -1.57 -11.04
N ILE A 126 20.44 -1.15 -12.20
CA ILE A 126 20.14 -1.78 -13.49
C ILE A 126 20.74 -3.20 -13.52
N GLU A 127 21.91 -3.41 -12.98
CA GLU A 127 22.52 -4.74 -12.88
C GLU A 127 21.69 -5.65 -11.98
N LEU A 128 21.34 -5.20 -10.79
CA LEU A 128 20.44 -5.93 -9.88
C LEU A 128 19.08 -6.23 -10.50
N ALA A 129 18.51 -5.28 -11.23
CA ALA A 129 17.22 -5.48 -11.90
C ALA A 129 17.32 -6.57 -12.99
N ARG A 130 18.45 -6.66 -13.69
CA ARG A 130 18.71 -7.74 -14.66
C ARG A 130 18.82 -9.09 -13.97
N GLU A 131 19.62 -9.17 -12.90
CA GLU A 131 19.83 -10.39 -12.11
C GLU A 131 18.50 -10.91 -11.53
N ARG A 132 17.63 -10.01 -11.08
CA ARG A 132 16.31 -10.33 -10.53
C ARG A 132 15.23 -10.54 -11.59
N GLY A 133 15.57 -10.47 -12.88
CA GLY A 133 14.63 -10.72 -13.97
C GLY A 133 13.54 -9.67 -14.14
N ILE A 134 13.77 -8.42 -13.71
CA ILE A 134 12.82 -7.32 -13.92
C ILE A 134 12.67 -7.07 -15.42
N SER A 135 11.43 -7.15 -15.91
CA SER A 135 11.13 -7.14 -17.35
C SER A 135 11.45 -5.81 -18.00
N ARG A 136 12.17 -5.86 -19.15
CA ARG A 136 12.41 -4.69 -20.00
C ARG A 136 11.23 -4.36 -20.93
N ARG A 137 10.27 -5.30 -21.06
CA ARG A 137 9.11 -5.16 -21.97
C ARG A 137 7.95 -4.43 -21.32
N ILE A 138 7.86 -4.52 -19.98
CA ILE A 138 6.81 -3.85 -19.20
C ILE A 138 7.21 -2.38 -19.01
N THR A 139 6.23 -1.48 -19.14
CA THR A 139 6.48 -0.04 -18.92
C THR A 139 6.80 0.21 -17.46
N MET A 140 7.92 0.91 -17.22
CA MET A 140 8.40 1.31 -15.91
C MET A 140 8.09 2.79 -15.70
N TYR A 141 7.20 3.07 -14.77
CA TYR A 141 6.81 4.42 -14.36
C TYR A 141 7.72 4.90 -13.23
N CYS A 142 8.49 5.94 -13.52
CA CYS A 142 9.54 6.43 -12.62
C CYS A 142 9.20 7.80 -12.05
N ASP A 143 9.75 8.11 -10.90
CA ASP A 143 9.73 9.48 -10.38
C ASP A 143 10.27 10.47 -11.43
N SER A 144 9.47 11.49 -11.76
CA SER A 144 9.82 12.50 -12.75
C SER A 144 10.87 13.52 -12.29
N ALA A 145 11.20 13.56 -11.00
CA ALA A 145 12.22 14.45 -10.46
C ALA A 145 13.65 14.09 -10.90
N GLU A 146 13.85 12.85 -11.42
CA GLU A 146 15.15 12.29 -11.74
C GLU A 146 15.32 11.96 -13.25
N PRO A 147 15.28 12.96 -14.16
CA PRO A 147 15.25 12.71 -15.61
C PRO A 147 16.51 12.01 -16.12
N ASP A 148 17.67 12.25 -15.52
CA ASP A 148 18.93 11.63 -15.95
C ASP A 148 18.96 10.14 -15.56
N ARG A 149 18.40 9.77 -14.43
CA ARG A 149 18.24 8.37 -14.03
C ARG A 149 17.30 7.66 -14.98
N ILE A 150 16.17 8.27 -15.35
CA ILE A 150 15.23 7.73 -16.34
C ILE A 150 15.92 7.52 -17.69
N ARG A 151 16.76 8.47 -18.13
CA ARG A 151 17.53 8.33 -19.38
C ARG A 151 18.47 7.13 -19.30
N THR A 152 19.17 6.95 -18.18
CA THR A 152 20.08 5.81 -17.96
C THR A 152 19.35 4.48 -18.05
N TRP A 153 18.16 4.35 -17.45
CA TRP A 153 17.30 3.18 -17.57
C TRP A 153 16.87 2.90 -19.03
N ARG A 154 16.50 3.94 -19.77
CA ARG A 154 16.18 3.82 -21.21
C ARG A 154 17.36 3.34 -22.04
N THR A 155 18.55 3.88 -21.79
CA THR A 155 19.79 3.46 -22.46
C THR A 155 20.09 1.98 -22.15
N ALA A 156 19.74 1.49 -20.98
CA ALA A 156 19.88 0.09 -20.61
C ALA A 156 18.78 -0.83 -21.19
N GLY A 157 17.85 -0.28 -21.99
CA GLY A 157 16.81 -1.01 -22.72
C GLY A 157 15.49 -1.18 -21.98
N TYR A 158 15.28 -0.50 -20.86
CA TYR A 158 13.99 -0.50 -20.13
C TYR A 158 13.03 0.54 -20.73
N ARG A 159 11.74 0.26 -20.68
CA ARG A 159 10.69 1.21 -21.10
C ARG A 159 10.37 2.19 -19.98
N ALA A 160 11.37 2.92 -19.49
CA ALA A 160 11.24 3.86 -18.40
C ALA A 160 10.56 5.16 -18.87
N VAL A 161 9.51 5.58 -18.17
CA VAL A 161 8.74 6.81 -18.45
C VAL A 161 8.52 7.60 -17.15
N PRO A 162 8.57 8.94 -17.20
CA PRO A 162 8.28 9.74 -16.03
C PRO A 162 6.79 9.70 -15.69
N VAL A 163 6.46 9.69 -14.40
CA VAL A 163 5.08 9.92 -13.94
C VAL A 163 4.72 11.40 -14.02
N SER A 164 3.44 11.70 -14.18
CA SER A 164 2.94 13.07 -14.04
C SER A 164 2.74 13.40 -12.56
N LYS A 165 3.36 14.51 -12.11
CA LYS A 165 3.23 15.05 -10.74
C LYS A 165 2.32 16.29 -10.72
N GLU A 166 1.14 16.19 -11.34
CA GLU A 166 0.13 17.25 -11.26
C GLU A 166 -0.39 17.43 -9.84
N LYS A 167 -0.84 18.64 -9.52
CA LYS A 167 -1.45 18.93 -8.22
C LYS A 167 -2.63 17.96 -7.97
N GLY A 168 -2.64 17.33 -6.80
CA GLY A 168 -3.66 16.34 -6.44
C GLY A 168 -3.42 14.93 -7.01
N SER A 169 -2.30 14.68 -7.72
CA SER A 169 -2.00 13.35 -8.27
C SER A 169 -1.90 12.27 -7.19
N ILE A 170 -1.33 12.58 -6.04
CA ILE A 170 -1.21 11.65 -4.90
C ILE A 170 -2.60 11.20 -4.44
N MET A 171 -3.51 12.13 -4.19
CA MET A 171 -4.87 11.80 -3.76
C MET A 171 -5.61 10.98 -4.83
N ALA A 172 -5.49 11.35 -6.10
CA ALA A 172 -6.11 10.60 -7.19
C ALA A 172 -5.56 9.17 -7.33
N GLN A 173 -4.29 8.94 -6.99
CA GLN A 173 -3.67 7.61 -6.93
C GLN A 173 -4.17 6.82 -5.72
N ILE A 174 -4.28 7.47 -4.56
CA ILE A 174 -4.85 6.87 -3.34
C ILE A 174 -6.30 6.45 -3.57
N ASP A 175 -7.13 7.32 -4.15
CA ASP A 175 -8.54 7.03 -4.46
C ASP A 175 -8.67 5.88 -5.47
N TYR A 176 -7.77 5.82 -6.45
CA TYR A 176 -7.71 4.69 -7.37
C TYR A 176 -7.43 3.38 -6.61
N LEU A 177 -6.44 3.36 -5.73
CA LEU A 177 -6.11 2.18 -4.92
C LEU A 177 -7.24 1.80 -3.96
N LYS A 178 -7.87 2.77 -3.28
CA LYS A 178 -9.01 2.55 -2.38
C LYS A 178 -10.22 1.91 -3.06
N SER A 179 -10.41 2.15 -4.34
CA SER A 179 -11.54 1.62 -5.11
C SER A 179 -11.36 0.16 -5.56
N ARG A 180 -10.26 -0.51 -5.22
CA ARG A 180 -9.88 -1.85 -5.68
C ARG A 180 -9.44 -2.74 -4.53
N ARG A 181 -9.42 -4.05 -4.74
CA ARG A 181 -8.69 -4.95 -3.85
C ARG A 181 -7.22 -4.97 -4.25
N ILE A 182 -6.35 -5.02 -3.27
CA ILE A 182 -4.91 -5.04 -3.48
C ILE A 182 -4.37 -6.33 -2.86
N TYR A 183 -3.77 -7.16 -3.69
CA TYR A 183 -3.17 -8.42 -3.28
C TYR A 183 -1.65 -8.29 -3.33
N ILE A 184 -0.97 -8.47 -2.21
CA ILE A 184 0.46 -8.24 -2.09
C ILE A 184 1.15 -9.58 -1.86
N ASP A 185 2.12 -9.91 -2.72
CA ASP A 185 2.93 -11.11 -2.52
C ASP A 185 3.66 -11.06 -1.18
N SER A 186 3.68 -12.18 -0.47
CA SER A 186 4.30 -12.28 0.86
C SER A 186 5.78 -11.89 0.88
N LYS A 187 6.47 -11.96 -0.27
CA LYS A 187 7.87 -11.53 -0.45
C LYS A 187 8.06 -10.02 -0.50
N CYS A 188 7.00 -9.25 -0.73
CA CYS A 188 7.05 -7.78 -0.76
C CYS A 188 7.01 -7.18 0.66
N SER A 189 7.98 -7.57 1.47
CA SER A 189 8.00 -7.30 2.91
C SER A 189 8.14 -5.82 3.27
N ASN A 190 8.83 -5.03 2.44
CA ASN A 190 9.01 -3.60 2.68
C ASN A 190 7.70 -2.84 2.39
N LEU A 191 7.04 -3.12 1.26
CA LEU A 191 5.73 -2.55 0.97
C LEU A 191 4.71 -2.89 2.07
N ILE A 192 4.68 -4.15 2.54
CA ILE A 192 3.80 -4.58 3.64
C ILE A 192 4.09 -3.78 4.91
N ARG A 193 5.38 -3.58 5.24
CA ARG A 193 5.81 -2.79 6.42
C ARG A 193 5.36 -1.34 6.29
N GLU A 194 5.61 -0.71 5.14
CA GLU A 194 5.24 0.67 4.89
C GLU A 194 3.72 0.86 4.93
N LEU A 195 2.93 0.01 4.28
CA LEU A 195 1.46 0.09 4.29
C LEU A 195 0.87 -0.06 5.70
N ARG A 196 1.46 -0.88 6.54
CA ARG A 196 1.06 -0.99 7.95
C ARG A 196 1.31 0.29 8.73
N GLY A 197 2.33 1.05 8.36
CA GLY A 197 2.70 2.33 8.97
C GLY A 197 2.08 3.56 8.30
N TRP A 198 1.48 3.44 7.12
CA TRP A 198 1.04 4.58 6.32
C TRP A 198 -0.25 5.19 6.84
N ARG A 199 -0.13 6.38 7.42
CA ARG A 199 -1.19 7.09 8.14
C ARG A 199 -1.52 8.41 7.46
N TRP A 200 -2.75 8.88 7.67
CA TRP A 200 -3.10 10.26 7.42
C TRP A 200 -2.40 11.16 8.43
N GLN A 201 -1.99 12.33 7.98
CA GLN A 201 -1.46 13.36 8.88
C GLN A 201 -2.57 13.81 9.81
N GLN A 202 -2.24 13.96 11.10
CA GLN A 202 -3.18 14.38 12.14
C GLN A 202 -2.75 15.70 12.75
N ASP A 203 -3.71 16.61 12.90
CA ASP A 203 -3.49 17.83 13.69
C ASP A 203 -3.32 17.46 15.17
N SER A 204 -2.23 17.91 15.75
CA SER A 204 -1.86 17.57 17.14
C SER A 204 -2.77 18.24 18.19
N ARG A 205 -3.51 19.30 17.82
CA ARG A 205 -4.37 20.07 18.74
C ARG A 205 -5.83 19.65 18.63
N SER A 206 -6.36 19.54 17.39
CA SER A 206 -7.75 19.16 17.15
C SER A 206 -7.96 17.66 17.09
N GLY A 207 -6.92 16.88 16.79
CA GLY A 207 -7.03 15.44 16.52
C GLY A 207 -7.67 15.10 15.18
N GLU A 208 -7.95 16.09 14.34
CA GLU A 208 -8.51 15.91 13.01
C GLU A 208 -7.44 15.43 12.02
N TYR A 209 -7.86 14.63 11.04
CA TYR A 209 -6.96 14.15 9.98
C TYR A 209 -7.00 15.07 8.77
N TYR A 210 -5.84 15.37 8.23
CA TYR A 210 -5.71 16.04 6.94
C TYR A 210 -5.88 15.06 5.79
N ASP A 211 -6.27 15.56 4.62
CA ASP A 211 -6.35 14.79 3.37
C ASP A 211 -4.96 14.61 2.71
N GLU A 212 -3.95 14.33 3.54
CA GLU A 212 -2.60 14.04 3.08
C GLU A 212 -1.94 13.00 3.99
N PRO A 213 -1.13 12.08 3.44
CA PRO A 213 -0.38 11.14 4.26
C PRO A 213 0.65 11.85 5.13
N ALA A 214 0.82 11.33 6.35
CA ALA A 214 1.89 11.79 7.24
C ALA A 214 3.27 11.48 6.62
N PRO A 215 4.28 12.35 6.83
CA PRO A 215 5.65 12.06 6.43
C PRO A 215 6.16 10.75 7.07
N GLY A 216 6.85 9.94 6.29
CA GLY A 216 7.40 8.66 6.76
C GLY A 216 8.15 7.92 5.67
N GLU A 217 8.52 6.67 5.95
CA GLU A 217 9.05 5.77 4.93
C GLU A 217 7.89 5.33 4.01
N ASP A 218 7.92 5.74 2.75
CA ASP A 218 6.89 5.45 1.76
C ASP A 218 7.45 5.18 0.35
N ASP A 219 8.73 4.79 0.26
CA ASP A 219 9.43 4.53 -1.01
C ASP A 219 8.73 3.42 -1.84
N ALA A 220 8.38 2.29 -1.20
CA ALA A 220 7.65 1.21 -1.88
C ALA A 220 6.20 1.62 -2.19
N ILE A 221 5.56 2.40 -1.32
CA ILE A 221 4.23 2.98 -1.57
C ILE A 221 4.28 3.95 -2.75
N ALA A 222 5.31 4.79 -2.86
CA ALA A 222 5.51 5.68 -4.00
C ALA A 222 5.68 4.87 -5.29
N ALA A 223 6.49 3.81 -5.28
CA ALA A 223 6.63 2.90 -6.41
C ALA A 223 5.28 2.25 -6.79
N LEU A 224 4.45 1.82 -5.83
CA LEU A 224 3.10 1.30 -6.10
C LEU A 224 2.22 2.36 -6.77
N ARG A 225 2.21 3.59 -6.25
CA ARG A 225 1.45 4.71 -6.83
C ARG A 225 1.90 5.04 -8.26
N TYR A 226 3.20 4.92 -8.55
CA TYR A 226 3.70 5.14 -9.90
C TYR A 226 3.30 4.00 -10.85
N ALA A 227 3.36 2.74 -10.42
CA ALA A 227 2.95 1.61 -11.24
C ALA A 227 1.51 1.69 -11.74
N ILE A 228 0.57 2.17 -10.91
CA ILE A 228 -0.84 2.28 -11.29
C ILE A 228 -1.13 3.42 -12.29
N GLU A 229 -0.19 4.32 -12.51
CA GLU A 229 -0.43 5.55 -13.29
C GLU A 229 -0.84 5.25 -14.75
N GLY A 230 -0.22 4.24 -15.36
CA GLY A 230 -0.55 3.82 -16.71
C GLY A 230 -1.97 3.27 -16.84
N GLU A 231 -2.35 2.40 -15.90
CA GLU A 231 -3.69 1.80 -15.86
C GLU A 231 -4.76 2.84 -15.57
N ARG A 232 -4.49 3.76 -14.64
CA ARG A 232 -5.37 4.88 -14.31
C ARG A 232 -5.66 5.77 -15.51
N LYS A 233 -4.65 6.09 -16.32
CA LYS A 233 -4.79 6.92 -17.51
C LYS A 233 -5.48 6.21 -18.66
N SER A 234 -5.20 4.94 -18.89
CA SER A 234 -5.80 4.16 -19.96
C SER A 234 -7.33 4.03 -19.81
N ARG A 235 -7.82 3.88 -18.58
CA ARG A 235 -9.26 3.84 -18.30
C ARG A 235 -9.96 5.17 -18.50
N ARG A 236 -9.32 6.30 -18.19
CA ARG A 236 -9.88 7.64 -18.51
C ARG A 236 -10.14 7.82 -20.00
N VAL A 237 -9.24 7.34 -20.85
CA VAL A 237 -9.40 7.46 -22.33
C VAL A 237 -10.56 6.57 -22.82
N ARG A 238 -10.77 5.41 -22.22
CA ARG A 238 -11.88 4.51 -22.60
C ARG A 238 -13.24 5.04 -22.18
N SER A 239 -13.35 5.73 -21.03
CA SER A 239 -14.60 6.32 -20.55
C SER A 239 -15.03 7.58 -21.29
N VAL A 240 -14.14 8.23 -22.04
CA VAL A 240 -14.46 9.44 -22.84
C VAL A 240 -14.92 9.07 -24.27
N LYS A 241 -14.78 7.81 -24.70
CA LYS A 241 -15.17 7.34 -26.04
C LYS A 241 -16.52 6.63 -26.10
N LEU A 242 -17.31 6.66 -25.03
CA LEU A 242 -18.70 6.20 -24.94
C LEU A 242 -19.63 7.40 -24.79
#